data_dd19b54644ec364d43324983f2ef5872
#
_entry.id   dd19b54644ec364d43324983f2ef5872
#
_cell.length_a   1.000
_cell.length_b   1.000
_cell.length_c   1.000
_cell.angle_alpha   90.00
_cell.angle_beta   90.00
_cell.angle_gamma   90.00
#
_symmetry.space_group_name_H-M   'P 1'
#
loop_
_entity.id
_entity.type
_entity.pdbx_description
1 polymer ?
#
loop_
_entity_poly.entity_id
_entity_poly.type
_entity_poly.pdbx_seq_one_letter_code
_entity_poly.pdbx_strand_id
1 'polypeptide(L)'
;MYKHGENVVHYTPGKRWDSFYTWDSGVIGTGVLEFSPEKCRYILETYLSQPENTDFAFLLHGSLVPTQFVQYLELLHRTEDKAPLFALYPQMKRYYDYISGKTPGSTCGKFGNGLTTTYDYWYSCSGMDDYPAQVAMIAQDKKQYMCPCLSTSHTIRAAKIMKMVAAAMGKAEDIAAYDAD
;
A
#
# COMPACT_ATOMS: atom_id res chain seq x y z
N MET A 1 20.06 6.02 4.24
CA MET A 1 18.88 6.29 5.08
C MET A 1 18.60 7.77 5.01
N TYR A 2 17.38 8.18 4.68
CA TYR A 2 16.96 9.57 4.49
C TYR A 2 15.88 9.94 5.51
N LYS A 3 15.77 11.22 5.83
CA LYS A 3 14.67 11.74 6.63
C LYS A 3 13.57 12.23 5.68
N HIS A 4 12.35 11.79 5.90
CA HIS A 4 11.18 12.37 5.27
C HIS A 4 10.64 13.47 6.17
N GLY A 5 10.82 14.71 5.76
CA GLY A 5 10.71 15.82 6.68
C GLY A 5 11.79 15.75 7.79
N GLU A 6 11.60 16.43 8.88
CA GLU A 6 12.58 16.43 9.97
C GLU A 6 12.47 15.22 10.93
N ASN A 7 11.36 14.47 10.87
CA ASN A 7 10.97 13.56 11.95
C ASN A 7 11.01 12.08 11.59
N VAL A 8 11.09 11.72 10.30
CA VAL A 8 11.00 10.33 9.86
C VAL A 8 12.24 9.91 9.10
N VAL A 9 12.88 8.87 9.59
CA VAL A 9 14.00 8.23 8.91
C VAL A 9 13.44 7.07 8.09
N HIS A 10 13.70 7.05 6.78
CA HIS A 10 13.20 6.02 5.88
C HIS A 10 14.26 5.54 4.90
N TYR A 11 13.95 4.43 4.22
CA TYR A 11 14.81 3.84 3.21
C TYR A 11 14.27 4.16 1.82
N THR A 12 15.14 4.66 0.94
CA THR A 12 14.82 5.01 -0.43
C THR A 12 15.70 4.23 -1.41
N PRO A 13 15.30 4.13 -2.69
CA PRO A 13 16.06 3.40 -3.70
C PRO A 13 17.41 4.05 -4.07
N GLY A 14 17.71 5.25 -3.59
CA GLY A 14 19.00 5.89 -3.88
C GLY A 14 19.16 7.28 -3.30
N LYS A 15 20.35 7.84 -3.48
CA LYS A 15 20.72 9.14 -2.88
C LYS A 15 19.97 10.34 -3.45
N ARG A 16 19.31 10.20 -4.59
CA ARG A 16 18.57 11.28 -5.27
C ARG A 16 17.07 11.27 -4.97
N TRP A 17 16.57 10.20 -4.36
CA TRP A 17 15.15 10.00 -4.10
C TRP A 17 14.93 10.13 -2.59
N ASP A 18 14.36 11.22 -2.18
CA ASP A 18 14.08 11.54 -0.77
C ASP A 18 12.60 11.35 -0.40
N SER A 19 11.84 10.70 -1.27
CA SER A 19 10.43 10.41 -1.07
C SER A 19 10.17 8.96 -0.69
N PHE A 20 9.10 8.74 0.05
CA PHE A 20 8.71 7.44 0.58
C PHE A 20 7.68 6.77 -0.34
N TYR A 21 8.12 6.38 -1.53
CA TYR A 21 7.26 5.79 -2.56
C TYR A 21 6.73 4.42 -2.13
N THR A 22 5.46 4.15 -2.47
CA THR A 22 4.79 2.88 -2.17
C THR A 22 5.51 1.69 -2.76
N TRP A 23 5.77 1.72 -4.08
CA TRP A 23 6.44 0.62 -4.77
C TRP A 23 7.78 0.31 -4.12
N ASP A 24 8.64 1.32 -4.04
CA ASP A 24 10.01 1.16 -3.58
C ASP A 24 10.08 0.73 -2.11
N SER A 25 9.32 1.34 -1.23
CA SER A 25 9.40 1.04 0.21
C SER A 25 9.00 -0.40 0.51
N GLY A 26 7.97 -0.94 -0.14
CA GLY A 26 7.57 -2.32 0.07
C GLY A 26 8.56 -3.32 -0.52
N VAL A 27 9.13 -3.03 -1.70
CA VAL A 27 10.17 -3.87 -2.32
C VAL A 27 11.45 -3.84 -1.48
N ILE A 28 11.89 -2.65 -1.05
CA ILE A 28 13.04 -2.50 -0.16
C ILE A 28 12.78 -3.25 1.16
N GLY A 29 11.60 -3.08 1.75
CA GLY A 29 11.22 -3.77 2.98
C GLY A 29 11.27 -5.29 2.84
N THR A 30 10.76 -5.83 1.74
CA THR A 30 10.81 -7.26 1.45
C THR A 30 12.25 -7.74 1.26
N GLY A 31 13.09 -6.99 0.54
CA GLY A 31 14.51 -7.31 0.37
C GLY A 31 15.30 -7.25 1.68
N VAL A 32 15.03 -6.26 2.52
CA VAL A 32 15.67 -6.11 3.84
C VAL A 32 15.26 -7.23 4.80
N LEU A 33 14.09 -7.84 4.62
CA LEU A 33 13.62 -8.96 5.42
C LEU A 33 14.59 -10.16 5.41
N GLU A 34 15.35 -10.34 4.33
CA GLU A 34 16.36 -11.40 4.22
C GLU A 34 17.50 -11.25 5.23
N PHE A 35 17.71 -10.03 5.75
CA PHE A 35 18.80 -9.70 6.65
C PHE A 35 18.35 -9.27 8.04
N SER A 36 17.17 -8.64 8.13
CA SER A 36 16.65 -8.07 9.38
C SER A 36 15.13 -7.91 9.36
N PRO A 37 14.40 -8.83 9.99
CA PRO A 37 12.96 -8.68 10.19
C PRO A 37 12.57 -7.39 10.92
N GLU A 38 13.39 -6.93 11.86
CA GLU A 38 13.15 -5.71 12.62
C GLU A 38 13.18 -4.46 11.71
N LYS A 39 14.12 -4.41 10.77
CA LYS A 39 14.18 -3.31 9.79
C LYS A 39 13.05 -3.38 8.78
N CYS A 40 12.67 -4.58 8.35
CA CYS A 40 11.49 -4.78 7.50
C CYS A 40 10.24 -4.24 8.20
N ARG A 41 10.02 -4.63 9.44
CA ARG A 41 8.92 -4.13 10.27
C ARG A 41 8.97 -2.61 10.41
N TYR A 42 10.13 -2.05 10.72
CA TYR A 42 10.32 -0.60 10.83
C TYR A 42 9.95 0.16 9.54
N ILE A 43 10.34 -0.36 8.37
CA ILE A 43 9.99 0.25 7.07
C ILE A 43 8.47 0.25 6.90
N LEU A 44 7.80 -0.84 7.22
CA LEU A 44 6.35 -0.96 7.12
C LEU A 44 5.64 -0.02 8.11
N GLU A 45 6.06 -0.01 9.38
CA GLU A 45 5.54 0.90 10.41
C GLU A 45 5.68 2.36 9.99
N THR A 46 6.85 2.73 9.49
CA THR A 46 7.13 4.10 9.04
C THR A 46 6.25 4.50 7.85
N TYR A 47 6.10 3.60 6.87
CA TYR A 47 5.23 3.86 5.73
C TYR A 47 3.76 4.07 6.14
N LEU A 48 3.28 3.31 7.10
CA LEU A 48 1.90 3.34 7.58
C LEU A 48 1.67 4.37 8.69
N SER A 49 2.73 5.01 9.19
CA SER A 49 2.63 6.03 10.23
C SER A 49 2.14 7.35 9.66
N GLN A 50 1.53 8.13 10.54
CA GLN A 50 1.26 9.54 10.31
C GLN A 50 2.13 10.32 11.31
N PRO A 51 3.34 10.74 10.91
CA PRO A 51 4.16 11.61 11.75
C PRO A 51 3.42 12.92 12.01
N GLU A 52 3.79 13.60 13.05
CA GLU A 52 3.17 14.88 13.46
C GLU A 52 2.96 15.81 12.25
N ASN A 53 1.72 16.21 12.03
CA ASN A 53 1.29 17.15 10.98
C ASN A 53 1.62 16.79 9.53
N THR A 54 1.88 15.53 9.22
CA THR A 54 2.06 15.05 7.85
C THR A 54 1.02 14.01 7.46
N ASP A 55 0.68 13.96 6.18
CA ASP A 55 -0.18 12.90 5.65
C ASP A 55 0.54 11.55 5.62
N PHE A 56 -0.25 10.48 5.55
CA PHE A 56 0.32 9.15 5.33
C PHE A 56 1.07 9.07 4.01
N ALA A 57 2.15 8.30 3.97
CA ALA A 57 2.94 8.13 2.77
C ALA A 57 2.12 7.62 1.58
N PHE A 58 1.14 6.75 1.81
CA PHE A 58 0.27 6.26 0.74
C PHE A 58 -0.69 7.32 0.16
N LEU A 59 -0.97 8.41 0.87
CA LEU A 59 -1.73 9.55 0.34
C LEU A 59 -0.88 10.39 -0.62
N LEU A 60 0.42 10.51 -0.34
CA LEU A 60 1.34 11.36 -1.08
C LEU A 60 2.01 10.62 -2.24
N HIS A 61 2.31 9.33 -2.06
CA HIS A 61 3.15 8.55 -2.95
C HIS A 61 2.55 7.16 -3.24
N GLY A 62 1.24 7.12 -3.47
CA GLY A 62 0.50 5.90 -3.74
C GLY A 62 0.93 5.17 -5.01
N SER A 63 0.57 3.91 -5.12
CA SER A 63 0.83 3.05 -6.28
C SER A 63 -0.35 2.12 -6.53
N LEU A 64 -0.52 1.73 -7.79
CA LEU A 64 -1.45 0.67 -8.19
C LEU A 64 -1.08 -0.69 -7.59
N VAL A 65 0.18 -0.85 -7.19
CA VAL A 65 0.73 -2.09 -6.63
C VAL A 65 1.14 -1.82 -5.19
N PRO A 66 0.25 -2.02 -4.20
CA PRO A 66 0.51 -1.76 -2.79
C PRO A 66 1.39 -2.88 -2.20
N THR A 67 2.68 -2.81 -2.46
CA THR A 67 3.69 -3.82 -2.11
C THR A 67 3.79 -4.07 -0.60
N GLN A 68 3.32 -3.15 0.22
CA GLN A 68 3.26 -3.28 1.68
C GLN A 68 2.41 -4.46 2.16
N PHE A 69 1.35 -4.85 1.43
CA PHE A 69 0.57 -6.04 1.79
C PHE A 69 1.37 -7.32 1.57
N VAL A 70 2.24 -7.36 0.56
CA VAL A 70 3.17 -8.47 0.35
C VAL A 70 4.20 -8.49 1.47
N GLN A 71 4.84 -7.35 1.75
CA GLN A 71 5.80 -7.19 2.84
C GLN A 71 5.21 -7.64 4.19
N TYR A 72 3.97 -7.25 4.47
CA TYR A 72 3.23 -7.63 5.69
C TYR A 72 3.07 -9.16 5.81
N LEU A 73 2.70 -9.83 4.72
CA LEU A 73 2.57 -11.28 4.69
C LEU A 73 3.92 -11.99 4.77
N GLU A 74 4.94 -11.51 4.05
CA GLU A 74 6.28 -12.11 4.05
C GLU A 74 6.97 -11.98 5.42
N LEU A 75 6.67 -10.93 6.18
CA LEU A 75 7.13 -10.80 7.55
C LEU A 75 6.64 -11.97 8.41
N LEU A 76 5.38 -12.40 8.26
CA LEU A 76 4.85 -13.59 8.93
C LEU A 76 5.54 -14.87 8.43
N HIS A 77 5.66 -15.05 7.12
CA HIS A 77 6.25 -16.25 6.53
C HIS A 77 7.69 -16.47 7.01
N ARG A 78 8.43 -15.39 7.18
CA ARG A 78 9.84 -15.46 7.58
C ARG A 78 10.02 -15.63 9.09
N THR A 79 9.21 -14.99 9.89
CA THR A 79 9.39 -14.96 11.35
C THR A 79 8.51 -15.97 12.09
N GLU A 80 7.46 -16.47 11.46
CA GLU A 80 6.37 -17.27 12.08
C GLU A 80 5.72 -16.58 13.30
N ASP A 81 6.01 -15.29 13.51
CA ASP A 81 5.48 -14.49 14.60
C ASP A 81 4.28 -13.64 14.14
N LYS A 82 3.13 -13.86 14.76
CA LYS A 82 1.89 -13.13 14.48
C LYS A 82 1.81 -11.77 15.17
N ALA A 83 2.60 -11.55 16.21
CA ALA A 83 2.47 -10.35 17.04
C ALA A 83 2.69 -9.04 16.25
N PRO A 84 3.71 -8.92 15.36
CA PRO A 84 3.86 -7.73 14.52
C PRO A 84 2.67 -7.50 13.59
N LEU A 85 2.08 -8.57 13.03
CA LEU A 85 0.93 -8.45 12.15
C LEU A 85 -0.29 -7.93 12.89
N PHE A 86 -0.54 -8.44 14.09
CA PHE A 86 -1.66 -8.00 14.91
C PHE A 86 -1.50 -6.55 15.37
N ALA A 87 -0.28 -6.16 15.72
CA ALA A 87 0.02 -4.78 16.11
C ALA A 87 -0.19 -3.78 14.96
N LEU A 88 0.16 -4.18 13.73
CA LEU A 88 0.03 -3.34 12.53
C LEU A 88 -1.35 -3.42 11.85
N TYR A 89 -2.21 -4.31 12.30
CA TYR A 89 -3.51 -4.53 11.66
C TYR A 89 -4.36 -3.26 11.51
N PRO A 90 -4.49 -2.38 12.51
CA PRO A 90 -5.28 -1.16 12.35
C PRO A 90 -4.75 -0.23 11.25
N GLN A 91 -3.44 -0.10 11.14
CA GLN A 91 -2.80 0.73 10.13
C GLN A 91 -2.94 0.11 8.74
N MET A 92 -2.75 -1.20 8.61
CA MET A 92 -2.96 -1.93 7.37
C MET A 92 -4.41 -1.88 6.91
N LYS A 93 -5.37 -1.97 7.86
CA LYS A 93 -6.80 -1.80 7.57
C LYS A 93 -7.09 -0.42 7.00
N ARG A 94 -6.56 0.63 7.60
CA ARG A 94 -6.72 2.01 7.11
C ARG A 94 -6.14 2.17 5.70
N TYR A 95 -4.99 1.58 5.43
CA TYR A 95 -4.42 1.58 4.09
C TYR A 95 -5.29 0.80 3.10
N TYR A 96 -5.81 -0.37 3.51
CA TYR A 96 -6.76 -1.13 2.72
C TYR A 96 -8.03 -0.32 2.40
N ASP A 97 -8.62 0.31 3.39
CA ASP A 97 -9.84 1.13 3.22
C ASP A 97 -9.60 2.29 2.23
N TYR A 98 -8.38 2.84 2.21
CA TYR A 98 -8.01 3.85 1.22
C TYR A 98 -7.91 3.28 -0.20
N ILE A 99 -7.15 2.20 -0.43
CA ILE A 99 -6.96 1.63 -1.77
C ILE A 99 -8.23 0.96 -2.31
N SER A 100 -9.16 0.57 -1.45
CA SER A 100 -10.47 0.03 -1.82
C SER A 100 -11.55 1.11 -2.02
N GLY A 101 -11.19 2.39 -1.88
CA GLY A 101 -12.10 3.52 -2.09
C GLY A 101 -13.10 3.76 -0.98
N LYS A 102 -12.92 3.17 0.21
CA LYS A 102 -13.82 3.30 1.36
C LYS A 102 -13.57 4.56 2.19
N THR A 103 -12.34 5.05 2.19
CA THR A 103 -11.96 6.25 2.95
C THR A 103 -12.48 7.50 2.22
N PRO A 104 -13.13 8.44 2.92
CA PRO A 104 -13.48 9.73 2.36
C PRO A 104 -12.23 10.43 1.79
N GLY A 105 -12.33 10.93 0.57
CA GLY A 105 -11.21 11.57 -0.12
C GLY A 105 -10.22 10.60 -0.79
N SER A 106 -10.48 9.30 -0.76
CA SER A 106 -9.66 8.34 -1.51
C SER A 106 -9.71 8.65 -3.01
N THR A 107 -8.54 8.60 -3.66
CA THR A 107 -8.41 8.69 -5.11
C THR A 107 -8.60 7.33 -5.80
N CYS A 108 -8.80 6.26 -5.03
CA CYS A 108 -9.04 4.89 -5.50
C CYS A 108 -10.52 4.54 -5.46
N GLY A 109 -11.36 5.32 -6.17
CA GLY A 109 -12.81 5.07 -6.20
C GLY A 109 -13.15 3.73 -6.84
N LYS A 110 -14.32 3.17 -6.48
CA LYS A 110 -14.90 2.02 -7.15
C LYS A 110 -15.88 2.48 -8.23
N PHE A 111 -15.83 1.85 -9.40
CA PHE A 111 -16.92 1.91 -10.35
C PHE A 111 -18.12 1.09 -9.86
N GLY A 112 -19.32 1.37 -10.36
CA GLY A 112 -20.51 0.62 -9.97
C GLY A 112 -20.47 -0.89 -10.24
N ASN A 113 -19.47 -1.35 -10.99
CA ASN A 113 -19.21 -2.77 -11.28
C ASN A 113 -18.16 -3.41 -10.33
N GLY A 114 -17.74 -2.70 -9.28
CA GLY A 114 -16.75 -3.19 -8.31
C GLY A 114 -15.27 -3.00 -8.70
N LEU A 115 -14.99 -2.58 -9.93
CA LEU A 115 -13.60 -2.30 -10.32
C LEU A 115 -13.10 -1.01 -9.67
N THR A 116 -11.79 -0.98 -9.35
CA THR A 116 -11.14 0.18 -8.74
C THR A 116 -10.46 1.06 -9.77
N THR A 117 -10.50 2.37 -9.56
CA THR A 117 -9.71 3.33 -10.33
C THR A 117 -8.25 3.27 -9.94
N THR A 118 -7.39 3.90 -10.74
CA THR A 118 -5.97 4.08 -10.40
C THR A 118 -5.79 5.13 -9.30
N TYR A 119 -4.64 5.10 -8.64
CA TYR A 119 -4.16 6.20 -7.82
C TYR A 119 -3.98 7.47 -8.66
N ASP A 120 -4.19 8.62 -8.01
CA ASP A 120 -4.08 9.93 -8.64
C ASP A 120 -2.67 10.54 -8.57
N TYR A 121 -1.73 9.88 -7.90
CA TYR A 121 -0.41 10.46 -7.67
C TYR A 121 0.42 10.59 -8.94
N TRP A 122 0.64 9.49 -9.65
CA TRP A 122 1.53 9.45 -10.83
C TRP A 122 1.17 8.29 -11.74
N TYR A 123 1.21 8.49 -13.03
CA TYR A 123 0.85 7.45 -13.99
C TYR A 123 1.86 6.28 -14.04
N SER A 124 3.08 6.46 -13.55
CA SER A 124 4.14 5.45 -13.55
C SER A 124 4.26 4.67 -12.24
N CYS A 125 3.41 4.94 -11.24
CA CYS A 125 3.51 4.33 -9.90
C CYS A 125 3.17 2.82 -9.86
N SER A 126 3.12 2.14 -10.98
CA SER A 126 2.93 0.70 -11.08
C SER A 126 4.24 -0.09 -11.17
N GLY A 127 5.39 0.58 -11.15
CA GLY A 127 6.69 -0.01 -11.50
C GLY A 127 6.89 -0.20 -13.01
N MET A 128 5.90 0.16 -13.82
CA MET A 128 5.99 0.20 -15.29
C MET A 128 5.95 1.66 -15.72
N ASP A 129 7.07 2.34 -15.54
CA ASP A 129 7.20 3.75 -15.85
C ASP A 129 6.86 3.99 -17.34
N ASP A 130 6.17 5.11 -17.58
CA ASP A 130 5.78 5.52 -18.93
C ASP A 130 4.93 4.47 -19.69
N TYR A 131 4.13 3.67 -18.97
CA TYR A 131 3.21 2.73 -19.59
C TYR A 131 2.27 3.46 -20.58
N PRO A 132 2.33 3.15 -21.89
CA PRO A 132 1.73 4.00 -22.92
C PRO A 132 0.23 4.25 -22.74
N ALA A 133 -0.53 3.26 -22.29
CA ALA A 133 -1.96 3.42 -22.08
C ALA A 133 -2.27 4.42 -20.96
N GLN A 134 -1.53 4.39 -19.86
CA GLN A 134 -1.69 5.34 -18.75
C GLN A 134 -1.26 6.75 -19.15
N VAL A 135 -0.12 6.87 -19.85
CA VAL A 135 0.35 8.16 -20.38
C VAL A 135 -0.71 8.78 -21.29
N ALA A 136 -1.25 8.01 -22.22
CA ALA A 136 -2.28 8.48 -23.14
C ALA A 136 -3.55 8.93 -22.43
N MET A 137 -4.00 8.20 -21.42
CA MET A 137 -5.20 8.55 -20.66
C MET A 137 -5.01 9.81 -19.81
N ILE A 138 -3.84 10.00 -19.22
CA ILE A 138 -3.51 11.22 -18.46
C ILE A 138 -3.40 12.42 -19.40
N ALA A 139 -2.73 12.27 -20.55
CA ALA A 139 -2.62 13.34 -21.54
C ALA A 139 -3.98 13.78 -22.11
N GLN A 140 -4.99 12.91 -22.09
CA GLN A 140 -6.35 13.20 -22.51
C GLN A 140 -7.30 13.60 -21.35
N ASP A 141 -6.78 13.75 -20.14
CA ASP A 141 -7.55 14.00 -18.92
C ASP A 141 -8.68 12.97 -18.69
N LYS A 142 -8.38 11.70 -18.93
CA LYS A 142 -9.31 10.58 -18.79
C LYS A 142 -8.94 9.58 -17.71
N LYS A 143 -8.01 9.92 -16.84
CA LYS A 143 -7.54 9.04 -15.76
C LYS A 143 -8.66 8.53 -14.85
N GLN A 144 -9.70 9.34 -14.62
CA GLN A 144 -10.85 8.98 -13.80
C GLN A 144 -11.72 7.86 -14.39
N TYR A 145 -11.54 7.54 -15.66
CA TYR A 145 -12.23 6.44 -16.33
C TYR A 145 -11.39 5.17 -16.44
N MET A 146 -10.16 5.20 -15.92
CA MET A 146 -9.28 4.05 -15.94
C MET A 146 -9.57 3.12 -14.77
N CYS A 147 -9.66 1.83 -15.06
CA CYS A 147 -9.62 0.77 -14.04
C CYS A 147 -8.60 -0.29 -14.47
N PRO A 148 -7.32 -0.05 -14.22
CA PRO A 148 -6.29 -1.01 -14.54
C PRO A 148 -6.53 -2.33 -13.83
N CYS A 149 -6.34 -3.44 -14.52
CA CYS A 149 -6.50 -4.77 -13.91
C CYS A 149 -5.57 -4.96 -12.70
N LEU A 150 -4.40 -4.33 -12.70
CA LEU A 150 -3.48 -4.32 -11.56
C LEU A 150 -4.11 -3.76 -10.30
N SER A 151 -4.77 -2.60 -10.40
CA SER A 151 -5.42 -1.93 -9.27
C SER A 151 -6.42 -2.86 -8.59
N THR A 152 -7.39 -3.37 -9.34
CA THR A 152 -8.41 -4.26 -8.81
C THR A 152 -7.83 -5.59 -8.30
N SER A 153 -6.91 -6.21 -9.06
CA SER A 153 -6.30 -7.48 -8.67
C SER A 153 -5.50 -7.36 -7.36
N HIS A 154 -4.77 -6.27 -7.18
CA HIS A 154 -4.02 -6.04 -5.94
C HIS A 154 -4.92 -5.65 -4.77
N THR A 155 -6.04 -4.97 -5.01
CA THR A 155 -7.05 -4.72 -3.98
C THR A 155 -7.67 -6.02 -3.49
N ILE A 156 -8.02 -6.94 -4.40
CA ILE A 156 -8.50 -8.28 -4.05
C ILE A 156 -7.45 -9.07 -3.26
N ARG A 157 -6.19 -9.01 -3.69
CA ARG A 157 -5.10 -9.66 -2.95
C ARG A 157 -4.95 -9.09 -1.54
N ALA A 158 -5.00 -7.78 -1.40
CA ALA A 158 -4.96 -7.10 -0.11
C ALA A 158 -6.13 -7.52 0.79
N ALA A 159 -7.36 -7.57 0.25
CA ALA A 159 -8.54 -8.08 0.97
C ALA A 159 -8.32 -9.48 1.51
N LYS A 160 -7.80 -10.40 0.70
CA LYS A 160 -7.50 -11.78 1.12
C LYS A 160 -6.47 -11.85 2.24
N ILE A 161 -5.41 -11.03 2.18
CA ILE A 161 -4.39 -10.95 3.24
C ILE A 161 -5.02 -10.40 4.52
N MET A 162 -5.76 -9.31 4.43
CA MET A 162 -6.42 -8.70 5.59
C MET A 162 -7.46 -9.63 6.21
N LYS A 163 -8.24 -10.35 5.40
CA LYS A 163 -9.19 -11.38 5.86
C LYS A 163 -8.49 -12.47 6.65
N MET A 164 -7.36 -12.97 6.15
CA MET A 164 -6.57 -14.01 6.83
C MET A 164 -6.11 -13.53 8.21
N VAL A 165 -5.60 -12.31 8.32
CA VAL A 165 -5.17 -11.73 9.60
C VAL A 165 -6.37 -11.49 10.52
N ALA A 166 -7.46 -10.94 10.00
CA ALA A 166 -8.71 -10.75 10.73
C ALA A 166 -9.25 -12.07 11.32
N ALA A 167 -9.20 -13.16 10.55
CA ALA A 167 -9.59 -14.48 11.01
C ALA A 167 -8.69 -14.97 12.16
N ALA A 168 -7.37 -14.78 12.04
CA ALA A 168 -6.43 -15.13 13.09
C ALA A 168 -6.63 -14.31 14.39
N MET A 169 -7.21 -13.09 14.26
CA MET A 169 -7.56 -12.21 15.38
C MET A 169 -9.00 -12.41 15.91
N GLY A 170 -9.81 -13.25 15.26
CA GLY A 170 -11.22 -13.45 15.63
C GLY A 170 -12.14 -12.27 15.29
N LYS A 171 -11.81 -11.43 14.32
CA LYS A 171 -12.57 -10.23 13.91
C LYS A 171 -13.64 -10.57 12.86
N ALA A 172 -14.77 -11.12 13.30
CA ALA A 172 -15.82 -11.62 12.40
C ALA A 172 -16.41 -10.54 11.46
N GLU A 173 -16.59 -9.32 11.96
CA GLU A 173 -17.12 -8.20 11.16
C GLU A 173 -16.16 -7.79 10.04
N ASP A 174 -14.86 -7.73 10.33
CA ASP A 174 -13.85 -7.40 9.33
C ASP A 174 -13.77 -8.51 8.26
N ILE A 175 -13.88 -9.79 8.64
CA ILE A 175 -13.93 -10.91 7.70
C ILE A 175 -15.07 -10.73 6.71
N ALA A 176 -16.28 -10.47 7.20
CA ALA A 176 -17.47 -10.26 6.36
C ALA A 176 -17.29 -9.05 5.42
N ALA A 177 -16.66 -7.97 5.91
CA ALA A 177 -16.38 -6.79 5.11
C ALA A 177 -15.40 -7.06 3.96
N TYR A 178 -14.34 -7.86 4.20
CA TYR A 178 -13.38 -8.23 3.16
C TYR A 178 -13.94 -9.25 2.15
N ASP A 179 -14.93 -10.05 2.56
CA ASP A 179 -15.62 -10.97 1.65
C ASP A 179 -16.60 -10.26 0.72
N ALA A 180 -17.13 -9.13 1.15
CA ALA A 180 -18.07 -8.33 0.35
C ALA A 180 -17.37 -7.45 -0.70
N ASP A 181 -16.06 -7.25 -0.59
CA ASP A 181 -15.24 -6.44 -1.50
C ASP A 181 -14.76 -7.22 -2.71
#